data_d34191d8f477741a7404c3f65209b28b
#
_entry.id   d34191d8f477741a7404c3f65209b28b
#
_cell.length_a   1.000
_cell.length_b   1.000
_cell.length_c   1.000
_cell.angle_alpha   90.00
_cell.angle_beta   90.00
_cell.angle_gamma   90.00
#
_symmetry.space_group_name_H-M   'P 1'
#
loop_
_entity.id
_entity.type
_entity.pdbx_description
1 polymer ?
#
loop_
_entity_poly.entity_id
_entity_poly.type
_entity_poly.pdbx_seq_one_letter_code
_entity_poly.pdbx_strand_id
1 'polypeptide(L)'
;GADAGIISAALLHDVTSTTLLNKDDLLLKGISEEVTKLAMDVGKLTVVSKLHQASGRDLEVEEMRSLRELLLAMTDSRVVIIKLAKRLQTMRTMKENVSRSRRGKLAEETLAVFVPIANRLGMATIKNELEDICFKTLHPEQYEELCAQLKRVSSKETILKAMESFEYAISNDTSMEELKPMEIVGREKGLYSVYKKMKKKNIKLEDVRDVRAIRIIIPDSAGKDGCELVISKVHGLM
;
A
#
# COMPACT_ATOMS: atom_id res chain seq x y z
N GLY A 1 -7.59 4.83 12.14
CA GLY A 1 -8.50 3.88 11.50
C GLY A 1 -9.59 4.60 10.71
N ALA A 2 -10.35 3.88 9.90
CA ALA A 2 -11.51 4.46 9.21
C ALA A 2 -12.62 4.78 10.23
N ASP A 3 -13.25 5.95 10.10
CA ASP A 3 -14.40 6.33 10.91
C ASP A 3 -15.68 5.60 10.44
N ALA A 4 -16.76 5.70 11.24
CA ALA A 4 -18.03 5.07 10.93
C ALA A 4 -18.63 5.56 9.60
N GLY A 5 -18.41 6.84 9.24
CA GLY A 5 -18.88 7.43 7.98
C GLY A 5 -18.22 6.79 6.76
N ILE A 6 -16.91 6.60 6.80
CA ILE A 6 -16.15 5.92 5.75
C ILE A 6 -16.64 4.46 5.58
N ILE A 7 -16.83 3.75 6.69
CA ILE A 7 -17.30 2.35 6.66
C ILE A 7 -18.71 2.28 6.08
N SER A 8 -19.62 3.13 6.53
CA SER A 8 -20.99 3.20 6.02
C SER A 8 -21.03 3.51 4.52
N ALA A 9 -20.24 4.49 4.06
CA ALA A 9 -20.16 4.83 2.65
C ALA A 9 -19.56 3.69 1.82
N ALA A 10 -18.56 2.98 2.35
CA ALA A 10 -17.97 1.82 1.71
C ALA A 10 -18.96 0.65 1.55
N LEU A 11 -19.90 0.47 2.48
CA LEU A 11 -20.96 -0.52 2.37
C LEU A 11 -22.06 -0.10 1.39
N LEU A 12 -22.36 1.20 1.30
CA LEU A 12 -23.44 1.73 0.47
C LEU A 12 -23.03 2.02 -0.98
N HIS A 13 -21.74 2.10 -1.29
CA HIS A 13 -21.29 2.56 -2.61
C HIS A 13 -21.76 1.70 -3.80
N ASP A 14 -21.96 0.40 -3.61
CA ASP A 14 -22.48 -0.48 -4.67
C ASP A 14 -23.99 -0.29 -4.84
N VAL A 15 -24.72 0.08 -3.80
CA VAL A 15 -26.17 0.36 -3.88
C VAL A 15 -26.43 1.47 -4.90
N THR A 16 -25.66 2.55 -4.86
CA THR A 16 -25.81 3.69 -5.78
C THR A 16 -25.41 3.38 -7.22
N SER A 17 -24.60 2.35 -7.45
CA SER A 17 -24.11 1.96 -8.79
C SER A 17 -24.87 0.78 -9.41
N THR A 18 -25.62 0.03 -8.61
CA THR A 18 -26.30 -1.20 -9.02
C THR A 18 -27.83 -1.12 -8.90
N THR A 19 -28.33 -0.15 -8.17
CA THR A 19 -29.78 0.07 -7.98
C THR A 19 -30.21 1.44 -8.52
N LEU A 20 -31.52 1.65 -8.66
CA LEU A 20 -32.10 2.94 -9.05
C LEU A 20 -32.21 3.94 -7.89
N LEU A 21 -31.67 3.61 -6.70
CA LEU A 21 -31.71 4.48 -5.53
C LEU A 21 -30.86 5.73 -5.77
N ASN A 22 -31.47 6.87 -5.59
CA ASN A 22 -30.85 8.20 -5.74
C ASN A 22 -30.45 8.78 -4.36
N LYS A 23 -29.94 10.01 -4.36
CA LYS A 23 -29.54 10.72 -3.14
C LYS A 23 -30.70 10.86 -2.15
N ASP A 24 -31.87 11.25 -2.64
CA ASP A 24 -33.03 11.54 -1.80
C ASP A 24 -33.57 10.26 -1.14
N ASP A 25 -33.54 9.14 -1.85
CA ASP A 25 -33.94 7.85 -1.30
C ASP A 25 -33.07 7.42 -0.11
N LEU A 26 -31.76 7.69 -0.18
CA LEU A 26 -30.85 7.40 0.94
C LEU A 26 -31.08 8.30 2.14
N LEU A 27 -31.34 9.59 1.90
CA LEU A 27 -31.68 10.56 2.94
C LEU A 27 -33.00 10.21 3.63
N LEU A 28 -34.04 9.83 2.87
CA LEU A 28 -35.33 9.39 3.39
C LEU A 28 -35.22 8.13 4.27
N LYS A 29 -34.19 7.29 4.02
CA LYS A 29 -33.88 6.10 4.84
C LYS A 29 -33.05 6.44 6.09
N GLY A 30 -32.82 7.70 6.38
CA GLY A 30 -32.07 8.15 7.57
C GLY A 30 -30.54 8.09 7.42
N ILE A 31 -30.01 7.91 6.21
CA ILE A 31 -28.59 8.00 5.96
C ILE A 31 -28.16 9.47 5.99
N SER A 32 -27.10 9.79 6.73
CA SER A 32 -26.62 11.18 6.82
C SER A 32 -26.19 11.73 5.44
N GLU A 33 -26.31 13.05 5.27
CA GLU A 33 -25.95 13.72 4.01
C GLU A 33 -24.47 13.49 3.65
N GLU A 34 -23.59 13.51 4.64
CA GLU A 34 -22.16 13.27 4.45
C GLU A 34 -21.90 11.86 3.91
N VAL A 35 -22.46 10.82 4.52
CA VAL A 35 -22.32 9.42 4.09
C VAL A 35 -22.93 9.22 2.70
N THR A 36 -24.09 9.82 2.46
CA THR A 36 -24.77 9.74 1.15
C THR A 36 -23.91 10.37 0.05
N LYS A 37 -23.36 11.57 0.28
CA LYS A 37 -22.46 12.24 -0.67
C LYS A 37 -21.23 11.39 -0.95
N LEU A 38 -20.59 10.87 0.10
CA LEU A 38 -19.38 10.05 -0.03
C LEU A 38 -19.67 8.77 -0.83
N ALA A 39 -20.77 8.07 -0.55
CA ALA A 39 -21.17 6.87 -1.28
C ALA A 39 -21.45 7.15 -2.77
N MET A 40 -22.13 8.26 -3.07
CA MET A 40 -22.41 8.71 -4.44
C MET A 40 -21.11 9.01 -5.20
N ASP A 41 -20.16 9.69 -4.59
CA ASP A 41 -18.88 10.03 -5.24
C ASP A 41 -18.03 8.79 -5.50
N VAL A 42 -18.02 7.81 -4.57
CA VAL A 42 -17.42 6.49 -4.82
C VAL A 42 -18.11 5.77 -5.98
N GLY A 43 -19.44 5.84 -6.05
CA GLY A 43 -20.26 5.26 -7.12
C GLY A 43 -19.92 5.83 -8.51
N LYS A 44 -19.86 7.17 -8.65
CA LYS A 44 -19.48 7.85 -9.90
C LYS A 44 -18.13 7.37 -10.43
N LEU A 45 -17.13 7.29 -9.57
CA LEU A 45 -15.81 6.76 -9.97
C LEU A 45 -15.85 5.28 -10.37
N THR A 46 -16.78 4.50 -9.83
CA THR A 46 -16.96 3.10 -10.22
C THR A 46 -17.49 3.01 -11.65
N VAL A 47 -18.41 3.87 -12.03
CA VAL A 47 -18.95 3.93 -13.41
C VAL A 47 -17.84 4.29 -14.38
N VAL A 48 -17.03 5.31 -14.10
CA VAL A 48 -15.91 5.72 -14.95
C VAL A 48 -14.92 4.55 -15.14
N SER A 49 -14.53 3.88 -14.06
CA SER A 49 -13.63 2.73 -14.14
C SER A 49 -14.23 1.55 -14.93
N LYS A 50 -15.56 1.29 -14.80
CA LYS A 50 -16.25 0.24 -15.56
C LYS A 50 -16.38 0.57 -17.05
N LEU A 51 -16.61 1.82 -17.41
CA LEU A 51 -16.69 2.25 -18.81
C LEU A 51 -15.35 2.01 -19.53
N HIS A 52 -14.23 2.30 -18.87
CA HIS A 52 -12.91 2.00 -19.40
C HIS A 52 -12.67 0.49 -19.56
N GLN A 53 -13.12 -0.33 -18.61
CA GLN A 53 -13.00 -1.79 -18.71
C GLN A 53 -13.92 -2.41 -19.78
N ALA A 54 -15.10 -1.82 -20.02
CA ALA A 54 -16.08 -2.33 -20.98
C ALA A 54 -15.69 -2.05 -22.45
N SER A 55 -14.79 -1.10 -22.71
CA SER A 55 -14.31 -0.79 -24.08
C SER A 55 -13.49 -1.92 -24.71
N GLY A 56 -13.15 -2.97 -23.95
CA GLY A 56 -12.44 -4.16 -24.44
C GLY A 56 -11.01 -3.91 -24.91
N ARG A 57 -10.57 -2.65 -24.92
CA ARG A 57 -9.20 -2.25 -25.25
C ARG A 57 -8.34 -2.37 -24.02
N ASP A 58 -7.08 -2.71 -24.22
CA ASP A 58 -6.09 -2.55 -23.15
C ASP A 58 -5.97 -1.05 -22.87
N LEU A 59 -6.05 -0.68 -21.56
CA LEU A 59 -5.85 0.71 -21.17
C LEU A 59 -4.47 1.14 -21.65
N GLU A 60 -4.42 2.15 -22.51
CA GLU A 60 -3.17 2.76 -22.89
C GLU A 60 -2.51 3.42 -21.66
N VAL A 61 -1.20 3.53 -21.69
CA VAL A 61 -0.42 4.13 -20.57
C VAL A 61 -0.96 5.51 -20.20
N GLU A 62 -1.43 6.26 -21.19
CA GLU A 62 -1.98 7.61 -21.03
C GLU A 62 -3.36 7.59 -20.35
N GLU A 63 -4.18 6.60 -20.64
CA GLU A 63 -5.50 6.44 -19.99
C GLU A 63 -5.34 6.04 -18.50
N MET A 64 -4.39 5.16 -18.20
CA MET A 64 -4.05 4.82 -16.82
C MET A 64 -3.50 6.01 -16.04
N ARG A 65 -2.70 6.85 -16.69
CA ARG A 65 -2.20 8.10 -16.13
C ARG A 65 -3.33 9.07 -15.84
N SER A 66 -4.23 9.29 -16.78
CA SER A 66 -5.40 10.17 -16.65
C SER A 66 -6.32 9.70 -15.52
N LEU A 67 -6.60 8.39 -15.43
CA LEU A 67 -7.38 7.82 -14.34
C LEU A 67 -6.72 8.06 -12.97
N ARG A 68 -5.41 7.89 -12.90
CA ARG A 68 -4.65 8.16 -11.66
C ARG A 68 -4.71 9.63 -11.27
N GLU A 69 -4.55 10.54 -12.25
CA GLU A 69 -4.62 11.99 -12.01
C GLU A 69 -6.02 12.42 -11.57
N LEU A 70 -7.08 11.86 -12.18
CA LEU A 70 -8.46 12.08 -11.76
C LEU A 70 -8.69 11.66 -10.31
N LEU A 71 -8.25 10.46 -9.93
CA LEU A 71 -8.40 9.96 -8.56
C LEU A 71 -7.63 10.83 -7.55
N LEU A 72 -6.46 11.35 -7.94
CA LEU A 72 -5.66 12.24 -7.08
C LEU A 72 -6.20 13.67 -7.01
N ALA A 73 -6.93 14.12 -8.02
CA ALA A 73 -7.56 15.45 -8.04
C ALA A 73 -8.87 15.50 -7.22
N MET A 74 -9.36 14.37 -6.74
CA MET A 74 -10.56 14.34 -5.92
C MET A 74 -10.38 15.11 -4.62
N THR A 75 -11.36 15.94 -4.29
CA THR A 75 -11.34 16.83 -3.14
C THR A 75 -11.42 16.06 -1.81
N ASP A 76 -12.05 14.87 -1.81
CA ASP A 76 -12.22 14.04 -0.62
C ASP A 76 -11.36 12.77 -0.69
N SER A 77 -10.28 12.75 0.09
CA SER A 77 -9.37 11.61 0.18
C SER A 77 -10.04 10.32 0.67
N ARG A 78 -11.16 10.41 1.40
CA ARG A 78 -11.91 9.25 1.89
C ARG A 78 -12.47 8.42 0.74
N VAL A 79 -12.88 9.06 -0.35
CA VAL A 79 -13.33 8.37 -1.58
C VAL A 79 -12.22 7.49 -2.14
N VAL A 80 -11.00 8.02 -2.16
CA VAL A 80 -9.83 7.31 -2.68
C VAL A 80 -9.47 6.13 -1.77
N ILE A 81 -9.56 6.30 -0.46
CA ILE A 81 -9.33 5.22 0.53
C ILE A 81 -10.33 4.08 0.32
N ILE A 82 -11.61 4.39 0.15
CA ILE A 82 -12.65 3.36 -0.13
C ILE A 82 -12.33 2.62 -1.43
N LYS A 83 -11.91 3.33 -2.47
CA LYS A 83 -11.52 2.72 -3.75
C LYS A 83 -10.31 1.80 -3.63
N LEU A 84 -9.30 2.22 -2.86
CA LEU A 84 -8.13 1.38 -2.56
C LEU A 84 -8.52 0.10 -1.81
N ALA A 85 -9.37 0.22 -0.78
CA ALA A 85 -9.87 -0.92 -0.02
C ALA A 85 -10.66 -1.89 -0.90
N LYS A 86 -11.54 -1.36 -1.77
CA LYS A 86 -12.29 -2.18 -2.75
C LYS A 86 -11.37 -2.88 -3.75
N ARG A 87 -10.36 -2.17 -4.28
CA ARG A 87 -9.37 -2.77 -5.17
C ARG A 87 -8.61 -3.91 -4.48
N LEU A 88 -8.17 -3.68 -3.26
CA LEU A 88 -7.48 -4.70 -2.46
C LEU A 88 -8.38 -5.92 -2.23
N GLN A 89 -9.65 -5.71 -1.85
CA GLN A 89 -10.61 -6.80 -1.69
C GLN A 89 -10.81 -7.57 -3.00
N THR A 90 -10.95 -6.87 -4.12
CA THR A 90 -11.08 -7.50 -5.44
C THR A 90 -9.84 -8.37 -5.76
N MET A 91 -8.64 -7.85 -5.50
CA MET A 91 -7.41 -8.58 -5.76
C MET A 91 -7.26 -9.82 -4.85
N ARG A 92 -7.64 -9.72 -3.57
CA ARG A 92 -7.65 -10.85 -2.62
C ARG A 92 -8.64 -11.95 -2.99
N THR A 93 -9.82 -11.57 -3.50
CA THR A 93 -10.92 -12.49 -3.79
C THR A 93 -10.97 -12.96 -5.24
N MET A 94 -9.99 -12.55 -6.04
CA MET A 94 -9.92 -12.93 -7.45
C MET A 94 -9.71 -14.44 -7.59
N LYS A 95 -10.79 -15.14 -7.98
CA LYS A 95 -10.81 -16.60 -8.08
C LYS A 95 -10.07 -17.11 -9.32
N GLU A 96 -9.61 -18.35 -9.26
CA GLU A 96 -8.96 -19.03 -10.38
C GLU A 96 -9.85 -19.23 -11.61
N ASN A 97 -11.19 -19.20 -11.42
CA ASN A 97 -12.15 -19.29 -12.52
C ASN A 97 -12.19 -18.02 -13.42
N VAL A 98 -11.56 -16.92 -12.99
CA VAL A 98 -11.36 -15.75 -13.85
C VAL A 98 -10.21 -16.05 -14.82
N SER A 99 -10.41 -15.80 -16.11
CA SER A 99 -9.38 -16.05 -17.13
C SER A 99 -8.04 -15.37 -16.78
N ARG A 100 -6.93 -16.05 -17.11
CA ARG A 100 -5.57 -15.54 -16.85
C ARG A 100 -5.36 -14.15 -17.47
N SER A 101 -5.89 -13.93 -18.69
CA SER A 101 -5.82 -12.64 -19.37
C SER A 101 -6.50 -11.53 -18.56
N ARG A 102 -7.72 -11.78 -18.07
CA ARG A 102 -8.46 -10.77 -17.27
C ARG A 102 -7.77 -10.49 -15.93
N ARG A 103 -7.20 -11.53 -15.30
CA ARG A 103 -6.40 -11.36 -14.07
C ARG A 103 -5.16 -10.52 -14.32
N GLY A 104 -4.46 -10.77 -15.43
CA GLY A 104 -3.27 -9.99 -15.84
C GLY A 104 -3.59 -8.50 -16.03
N LYS A 105 -4.61 -8.19 -16.84
CA LYS A 105 -5.04 -6.79 -17.07
C LYS A 105 -5.41 -6.08 -15.76
N LEU A 106 -6.12 -6.75 -14.86
CA LEU A 106 -6.48 -6.19 -13.56
C LEU A 106 -5.24 -5.92 -12.68
N ALA A 107 -4.24 -6.81 -12.72
CA ALA A 107 -3.00 -6.64 -11.99
C ALA A 107 -2.15 -5.49 -12.57
N GLU A 108 -2.08 -5.36 -13.90
CA GLU A 108 -1.40 -4.24 -14.58
C GLU A 108 -2.03 -2.90 -14.24
N GLU A 109 -3.37 -2.78 -14.33
CA GLU A 109 -4.11 -1.59 -13.91
C GLU A 109 -3.84 -1.25 -12.44
N THR A 110 -3.81 -2.26 -11.58
CA THR A 110 -3.55 -2.08 -10.15
C THR A 110 -2.15 -1.53 -9.91
N LEU A 111 -1.13 -2.06 -10.58
CA LEU A 111 0.24 -1.56 -10.47
C LEU A 111 0.41 -0.14 -11.04
N ALA A 112 -0.28 0.19 -12.12
CA ALA A 112 -0.15 1.48 -12.80
C ALA A 112 -0.91 2.61 -12.09
N VAL A 113 -2.07 2.31 -11.49
CA VAL A 113 -2.98 3.32 -10.93
C VAL A 113 -3.00 3.27 -9.40
N PHE A 114 -3.37 2.14 -8.82
CA PHE A 114 -3.69 2.06 -7.39
C PHE A 114 -2.46 2.00 -6.48
N VAL A 115 -1.41 1.32 -6.90
CA VAL A 115 -0.15 1.24 -6.15
C VAL A 115 0.52 2.60 -5.98
N PRO A 116 0.67 3.44 -7.03
CA PRO A 116 1.18 4.81 -6.86
C PRO A 116 0.31 5.70 -5.96
N ILE A 117 -1.01 5.54 -6.01
CA ILE A 117 -1.94 6.28 -5.15
C ILE A 117 -1.75 5.86 -3.68
N ALA A 118 -1.72 4.56 -3.40
CA ALA A 118 -1.47 4.06 -2.04
C ALA A 118 -0.12 4.55 -1.50
N ASN A 119 0.91 4.59 -2.36
CA ASN A 119 2.22 5.13 -1.99
C ASN A 119 2.16 6.63 -1.64
N ARG A 120 1.44 7.43 -2.44
CA ARG A 120 1.31 8.88 -2.21
C ARG A 120 0.52 9.20 -0.94
N LEU A 121 -0.46 8.36 -0.60
CA LEU A 121 -1.24 8.49 0.64
C LEU A 121 -0.52 7.91 1.88
N GLY A 122 0.71 7.40 1.73
CA GLY A 122 1.45 6.80 2.83
C GLY A 122 0.92 5.44 3.32
N MET A 123 -0.01 4.81 2.58
CA MET A 123 -0.64 3.54 2.92
C MET A 123 0.25 2.35 2.57
N ALA A 124 1.40 2.25 3.23
CA ALA A 124 2.46 1.28 2.90
C ALA A 124 1.99 -0.18 2.95
N THR A 125 1.15 -0.55 3.91
CA THR A 125 0.59 -1.91 4.04
C THR A 125 -0.24 -2.29 2.83
N ILE A 126 -1.19 -1.44 2.44
CA ILE A 126 -2.05 -1.67 1.27
C ILE A 126 -1.22 -1.71 -0.02
N LYS A 127 -0.27 -0.77 -0.16
CA LYS A 127 0.64 -0.74 -1.30
C LYS A 127 1.42 -2.05 -1.45
N ASN A 128 2.06 -2.51 -0.38
CA ASN A 128 2.88 -3.72 -0.43
C ASN A 128 2.04 -4.95 -0.75
N GLU A 129 0.87 -5.08 -0.15
CA GLU A 129 -0.03 -6.20 -0.41
C GLU A 129 -0.55 -6.20 -1.85
N LEU A 130 -0.95 -5.04 -2.38
CA LEU A 130 -1.34 -4.93 -3.80
C LEU A 130 -0.18 -5.29 -4.73
N GLU A 131 1.04 -4.79 -4.45
CA GLU A 131 2.25 -5.13 -5.22
C GLU A 131 2.50 -6.64 -5.21
N ASP A 132 2.39 -7.31 -4.05
CA ASP A 132 2.67 -8.74 -3.91
C ASP A 132 1.64 -9.61 -4.65
N ILE A 133 0.33 -9.29 -4.53
CA ILE A 133 -0.72 -10.00 -5.27
C ILE A 133 -0.53 -9.82 -6.78
N CYS A 134 -0.24 -8.61 -7.25
CA CYS A 134 0.00 -8.33 -8.66
C CYS A 134 1.25 -9.07 -9.17
N PHE A 135 2.33 -9.07 -8.41
CA PHE A 135 3.57 -9.76 -8.76
C PHE A 135 3.35 -11.26 -8.91
N LYS A 136 2.68 -11.88 -7.95
CA LYS A 136 2.29 -13.30 -8.02
C LYS A 136 1.40 -13.60 -9.23
N THR A 137 0.53 -12.67 -9.61
CA THR A 137 -0.40 -12.85 -10.73
C THR A 137 0.31 -12.74 -12.09
N LEU A 138 1.21 -11.77 -12.25
CA LEU A 138 1.88 -11.46 -13.52
C LEU A 138 3.12 -12.32 -13.75
N HIS A 139 3.86 -12.61 -12.68
CA HIS A 139 5.15 -13.29 -12.73
C HIS A 139 5.24 -14.40 -11.66
N PRO A 140 4.40 -15.45 -11.73
CA PRO A 140 4.30 -16.47 -10.68
C PRO A 140 5.62 -17.21 -10.43
N GLU A 141 6.35 -17.59 -11.48
CA GLU A 141 7.62 -18.30 -11.36
C GLU A 141 8.68 -17.46 -10.64
N GLN A 142 8.84 -16.19 -11.05
CA GLN A 142 9.78 -15.26 -10.43
C GLN A 142 9.39 -14.91 -8.99
N TYR A 143 8.08 -14.89 -8.70
CA TYR A 143 7.59 -14.69 -7.34
C TYR A 143 7.99 -15.86 -6.43
N GLU A 144 7.77 -17.10 -6.87
CA GLU A 144 8.09 -18.31 -6.11
C GLU A 144 9.61 -18.46 -5.92
N GLU A 145 10.37 -18.22 -6.97
CA GLU A 145 11.84 -18.25 -6.92
C GLU A 145 12.37 -17.21 -5.89
N LEU A 146 11.92 -15.97 -5.97
CA LEU A 146 12.34 -14.91 -5.05
C LEU A 146 11.93 -15.20 -3.61
N CYS A 147 10.72 -15.74 -3.38
CA CYS A 147 10.30 -16.19 -2.06
C CYS A 147 11.21 -17.28 -1.49
N ALA A 148 11.60 -18.25 -2.32
CA ALA A 148 12.49 -19.34 -1.91
C ALA A 148 13.91 -18.84 -1.59
N GLN A 149 14.44 -17.93 -2.41
CA GLN A 149 15.74 -17.29 -2.18
C GLN A 149 15.75 -16.47 -0.87
N LEU A 150 14.71 -15.65 -0.62
CA LEU A 150 14.61 -14.85 0.59
C LEU A 150 14.53 -15.70 1.86
N LYS A 151 13.83 -16.83 1.83
CA LYS A 151 13.77 -17.76 2.95
C LYS A 151 15.15 -18.36 3.28
N ARG A 152 16.02 -18.54 2.29
CA ARG A 152 17.38 -19.09 2.49
C ARG A 152 18.36 -18.05 3.03
N VAL A 153 18.27 -16.83 2.52
CA VAL A 153 19.26 -15.75 2.81
C VAL A 153 18.99 -15.09 4.16
N SER A 154 17.78 -15.14 4.69
CA SER A 154 17.45 -14.28 5.82
C SER A 154 16.36 -14.87 6.71
N SER A 155 16.72 -15.22 7.95
CA SER A 155 15.73 -15.52 8.99
C SER A 155 15.16 -14.23 9.59
N LYS A 156 13.88 -14.25 9.96
CA LYS A 156 13.26 -13.14 10.72
C LYS A 156 13.97 -12.90 12.07
N GLU A 157 14.57 -13.94 12.61
CA GLU A 157 15.36 -13.90 13.86
C GLU A 157 16.53 -12.91 13.79
N THR A 158 17.17 -12.75 12.63
CA THR A 158 18.31 -11.82 12.49
C THR A 158 17.88 -10.37 12.70
N ILE A 159 16.70 -9.97 12.18
CA ILE A 159 16.17 -8.60 12.41
C ILE A 159 15.77 -8.43 13.88
N LEU A 160 15.08 -9.41 14.46
CA LEU A 160 14.65 -9.33 15.84
C LEU A 160 15.85 -9.20 16.78
N LYS A 161 16.89 -10.00 16.62
CA LYS A 161 18.13 -9.89 17.39
C LYS A 161 18.82 -8.53 17.22
N ALA A 162 18.85 -8.01 15.99
CA ALA A 162 19.40 -6.69 15.75
C ALA A 162 18.58 -5.59 16.44
N MET A 163 17.24 -5.66 16.38
CA MET A 163 16.37 -4.72 17.08
C MET A 163 16.56 -4.78 18.59
N GLU A 164 16.58 -5.97 19.18
CA GLU A 164 16.86 -6.17 20.62
C GLU A 164 18.23 -5.59 21.02
N SER A 165 19.25 -5.81 20.21
CA SER A 165 20.59 -5.25 20.45
C SER A 165 20.60 -3.71 20.39
N PHE A 166 19.87 -3.12 19.46
CA PHE A 166 19.73 -1.65 19.36
C PHE A 166 18.90 -1.10 20.53
N GLU A 167 17.79 -1.74 20.88
CA GLU A 167 16.99 -1.35 22.04
C GLU A 167 17.82 -1.37 23.34
N TYR A 168 18.59 -2.43 23.55
CA TYR A 168 19.48 -2.56 24.70
C TYR A 168 20.54 -1.46 24.73
N ALA A 169 21.23 -1.23 23.60
CA ALA A 169 22.29 -0.22 23.51
C ALA A 169 21.76 1.21 23.73
N ILE A 170 20.60 1.53 23.14
CA ILE A 170 19.96 2.85 23.26
C ILE A 170 19.40 3.05 24.68
N SER A 171 18.83 2.02 25.29
CA SER A 171 18.25 2.12 26.64
C SER A 171 19.30 2.37 27.72
N ASN A 172 20.52 1.88 27.52
CA ASN A 172 21.62 2.02 28.47
C ASN A 172 22.52 3.25 28.22
N ASP A 173 22.25 4.02 27.16
CA ASP A 173 23.03 5.23 26.83
C ASP A 173 22.34 6.48 27.37
N THR A 174 22.95 7.10 28.38
CA THR A 174 22.44 8.31 29.02
C THR A 174 22.38 9.51 28.06
N SER A 175 23.21 9.53 27.01
CA SER A 175 23.17 10.59 25.98
C SER A 175 21.91 10.53 25.10
N MET A 176 21.17 9.42 25.18
CA MET A 176 19.92 9.19 24.43
C MET A 176 18.65 9.48 25.24
N GLU A 177 18.77 9.90 26.51
CA GLU A 177 17.62 10.10 27.41
C GLU A 177 16.63 11.15 26.86
N GLU A 178 17.14 12.23 26.29
CA GLU A 178 16.32 13.31 25.70
C GLU A 178 15.60 12.91 24.42
N LEU A 179 16.00 11.79 23.80
CA LEU A 179 15.40 11.26 22.58
C LEU A 179 14.27 10.27 22.85
N LYS A 180 13.97 9.98 24.12
CA LYS A 180 12.87 9.07 24.48
C LYS A 180 11.53 9.84 24.50
N PRO A 181 10.41 9.15 24.14
CA PRO A 181 10.34 7.76 23.74
C PRO A 181 10.82 7.54 22.30
N MET A 182 11.52 6.44 22.06
CA MET A 182 11.90 5.99 20.72
C MET A 182 11.14 4.72 20.33
N GLU A 183 10.80 4.60 19.06
CA GLU A 183 10.18 3.39 18.51
C GLU A 183 11.14 2.74 17.51
N ILE A 184 11.48 1.48 17.73
CA ILE A 184 12.33 0.70 16.82
C ILE A 184 11.48 -0.29 16.06
N VAL A 185 11.40 -0.14 14.74
CA VAL A 185 10.54 -0.95 13.88
C VAL A 185 11.37 -1.64 12.80
N GLY A 186 11.27 -2.96 12.74
CA GLY A 186 11.79 -3.74 11.62
C GLY A 186 10.95 -3.53 10.37
N ARG A 187 11.58 -3.24 9.24
CA ARG A 187 10.92 -3.06 7.95
C ARG A 187 11.48 -4.03 6.93
N GLU A 188 10.60 -4.85 6.36
CA GLU A 188 10.92 -5.63 5.16
C GLU A 188 10.48 -4.87 3.91
N LYS A 189 11.32 -4.89 2.88
CA LYS A 189 11.00 -4.33 1.58
C LYS A 189 10.07 -5.29 0.85
N GLY A 190 8.96 -4.79 0.26
CA GLY A 190 8.03 -5.62 -0.49
C GLY A 190 8.72 -6.37 -1.64
N LEU A 191 8.32 -7.62 -1.86
CA LEU A 191 8.92 -8.54 -2.84
C LEU A 191 8.99 -7.93 -4.23
N TYR A 192 7.92 -7.30 -4.69
CA TYR A 192 7.89 -6.65 -6.00
C TYR A 192 8.89 -5.50 -6.11
N SER A 193 9.09 -4.76 -5.03
CA SER A 193 10.09 -3.67 -4.99
C SER A 193 11.52 -4.21 -5.06
N VAL A 194 11.80 -5.36 -4.45
CA VAL A 194 13.07 -6.08 -4.57
C VAL A 194 13.26 -6.55 -6.01
N TYR A 195 12.28 -7.23 -6.59
CA TYR A 195 12.29 -7.70 -7.97
C TYR A 195 12.54 -6.58 -8.98
N LYS A 196 11.82 -5.45 -8.85
CA LYS A 196 12.04 -4.27 -9.70
C LYS A 196 13.48 -3.73 -9.58
N LYS A 197 14.05 -3.72 -8.38
CA LYS A 197 15.42 -3.25 -8.15
C LYS A 197 16.44 -4.19 -8.79
N MET A 198 16.26 -5.50 -8.63
CA MET A 198 17.12 -6.51 -9.27
C MET A 198 17.09 -6.36 -10.79
N LYS A 199 15.88 -6.28 -11.38
CA LYS A 199 15.73 -6.09 -12.84
C LYS A 199 16.33 -4.77 -13.34
N LYS A 200 16.04 -3.65 -12.67
CA LYS A 200 16.51 -2.34 -13.11
C LYS A 200 18.03 -2.20 -13.05
N LYS A 201 18.67 -2.80 -12.04
CA LYS A 201 20.11 -2.72 -11.83
C LYS A 201 20.87 -3.92 -12.39
N ASN A 202 20.17 -4.92 -12.89
CA ASN A 202 20.72 -6.20 -13.34
C ASN A 202 21.62 -6.86 -12.27
N ILE A 203 21.13 -6.91 -11.03
CA ILE A 203 21.86 -7.47 -9.87
C ILE A 203 21.12 -8.68 -9.29
N LYS A 204 21.86 -9.55 -8.60
CA LYS A 204 21.28 -10.68 -7.84
C LYS A 204 20.68 -10.22 -6.52
N LEU A 205 19.88 -11.10 -5.88
CA LEU A 205 19.28 -10.82 -4.58
C LEU A 205 20.33 -10.53 -3.50
N GLU A 206 21.45 -11.24 -3.53
CA GLU A 206 22.59 -11.08 -2.60
C GLU A 206 23.18 -9.68 -2.60
N ASP A 207 23.09 -8.98 -3.74
CA ASP A 207 23.58 -7.61 -3.91
C ASP A 207 22.54 -6.55 -3.48
N VAL A 208 21.32 -6.94 -3.13
CA VAL A 208 20.26 -6.04 -2.68
C VAL A 208 20.37 -5.83 -1.17
N ARG A 209 21.16 -4.85 -0.75
CA ARG A 209 21.46 -4.56 0.67
C ARG A 209 20.29 -4.08 1.50
N ASP A 210 19.24 -3.52 0.88
CA ASP A 210 18.08 -2.91 1.54
C ASP A 210 16.81 -3.76 1.52
N VAL A 211 16.96 -5.10 1.47
CA VAL A 211 15.83 -6.05 1.57
C VAL A 211 15.17 -5.93 2.93
N ARG A 212 15.97 -5.68 3.96
CA ARG A 212 15.54 -5.45 5.34
C ARG A 212 16.21 -4.20 5.87
N ALA A 213 15.49 -3.47 6.71
CA ALA A 213 15.95 -2.27 7.35
C ALA A 213 15.34 -2.14 8.75
N ILE A 214 16.03 -1.45 9.63
CA ILE A 214 15.48 -1.02 10.91
C ILE A 214 15.19 0.48 10.79
N ARG A 215 14.02 0.87 11.26
CA ARG A 215 13.62 2.27 11.38
C ARG A 215 13.57 2.63 12.86
N ILE A 216 14.27 3.67 13.24
CA ILE A 216 14.20 4.26 14.57
C ILE A 216 13.44 5.57 14.43
N ILE A 217 12.36 5.72 15.17
CA ILE A 217 11.51 6.91 15.20
C ILE A 217 11.79 7.63 16.51
N ILE A 218 12.16 8.88 16.41
CA ILE A 218 12.46 9.75 17.56
C ILE A 218 11.45 10.90 17.62
N PRO A 219 11.28 11.57 18.77
CA PRO A 219 10.40 12.73 18.90
C PRO A 219 10.80 13.86 17.96
N ASP A 220 9.82 14.58 17.43
CA ASP A 220 10.03 15.74 16.52
C ASP A 220 10.87 16.85 17.17
N SER A 221 10.79 16.98 18.51
CA SER A 221 11.58 17.95 19.28
C SER A 221 13.09 17.73 19.18
N ALA A 222 13.52 16.50 18.87
CA ALA A 222 14.94 16.16 18.73
C ALA A 222 15.55 16.67 17.39
N GLY A 223 14.72 16.97 16.40
CA GLY A 223 15.13 17.54 15.14
C GLY A 223 16.20 16.72 14.39
N LYS A 224 16.97 17.40 13.57
CA LYS A 224 18.04 16.81 12.76
C LYS A 224 19.21 16.30 13.63
N ASP A 225 19.57 17.05 14.64
CA ASP A 225 20.72 16.73 15.52
C ASP A 225 20.47 15.42 16.28
N GLY A 226 19.24 15.19 16.73
CA GLY A 226 18.83 13.92 17.31
C GLY A 226 18.96 12.75 16.35
N CYS A 227 18.58 12.93 15.09
CA CYS A 227 18.77 11.91 14.06
C CYS A 227 20.27 11.60 13.82
N GLU A 228 21.12 12.61 13.74
CA GLU A 228 22.56 12.44 13.55
C GLU A 228 23.20 11.73 14.74
N LEU A 229 22.78 12.05 15.96
CA LEU A 229 23.24 11.37 17.17
C LEU A 229 22.89 9.88 17.14
N VAL A 230 21.63 9.53 16.83
CA VAL A 230 21.19 8.13 16.72
C VAL A 230 21.98 7.38 15.64
N ILE A 231 22.17 7.98 14.46
CA ILE A 231 22.93 7.38 13.36
C ILE A 231 24.36 7.10 13.78
N SER A 232 25.02 8.06 14.43
CA SER A 232 26.40 7.89 14.91
C SER A 232 26.55 6.74 15.90
N LYS A 233 25.61 6.62 16.84
CA LYS A 233 25.61 5.53 17.84
C LYS A 233 25.32 4.18 17.20
N VAL A 234 24.33 4.09 16.33
CA VAL A 234 24.00 2.83 15.63
C VAL A 234 25.18 2.37 14.75
N HIS A 235 25.87 3.29 14.08
CA HIS A 235 27.09 2.97 13.32
C HIS A 235 28.21 2.40 14.18
N GLY A 236 28.32 2.84 15.43
CA GLY A 236 29.32 2.31 16.36
C GLY A 236 28.99 0.91 16.90
N LEU A 237 27.77 0.41 16.68
CA LEU A 237 27.30 -0.92 17.12
C LEU A 237 27.39 -1.99 16.02
N MET A 238 27.61 -1.60 14.76
CA MET A 238 27.77 -2.47 13.59
C MET A 238 29.23 -2.77 13.32
#